data_149a02a04e226a02eec8ce4e58a18be5
#
_entry.id   149a02a04e226a02eec8ce4e58a18be5
#
_cell.length_a   1.000
_cell.length_b   1.000
_cell.length_c   1.000
_cell.angle_alpha   90.00
_cell.angle_beta   90.00
_cell.angle_gamma   90.00
#
_symmetry.space_group_name_H-M   'P 1'
#
loop_
_entity.id
_entity.type
_entity.pdbx_description
1 polymer ?
#
loop_
_entity_poly.entity_id
_entity_poly.type
_entity_poly.pdbx_seq_one_letter_code
_entity_poly.pdbx_strand_id
1 'polypeptide(L)'
;MIERMKKLTFLVTDQEYDSFLAGLREQGVVHVQQLKQGATSPALQEAIDLKQRIQQDLAYLEYAWGTWGKHTHTTEPVPATSDADGMQMLERVEALRDKEVATCHAIDEASKNVSRMEPWGDFDWAAVRRIEEETGLEVWFYACGNKSYNPAWEETYFTIPVSDWQKRLYFVAFSPEEPDIQAELLELPSGTLSLYQQQLAEAEQSLAETHDALCMLYQQRSVLEREMNRAQSEIQLHRVELSDEALADGAVRLMVGWTLEQKAPALTQWLDQQGIYYEIEDPALDEDVPVKITNNSFSSLFEPILRMYSLPSYQDLDPTFYFAPFFMLFFGLCLGDGGYGLLVLIGGLLLAWKGQGDAKAYGRLGAWLGGMTVICGLATGTVFGIDLTQQDWAFLAPVKKYFISDNGIGPIFGYSPMMVLSVAIGLVQVLLGMVLKAAKAIKNYGFAYAIGTLSWVVAIVSAIVLFGLPACGVELPMVLQYILYALIGLSVLGIFFYNNPASYRRPALGLLSNIGGGVWSTYSMATGLLGDLLSYIRLFALGLTGGVLGGVFNTLALDMTSSMPWYIRWLPLIIILLFGHGITFALSMISAFVHPMRLTFVEFFKNADYSGGGEEYDPFKK
;
A
#
# COMPACT_ATOMS: atom_id res chain seq x y z
N MET A 1 20.93 2.57 7.05
CA MET A 1 21.64 2.22 8.31
C MET A 1 20.88 2.80 9.48
N ILE A 2 20.79 2.09 10.63
CA ILE A 2 20.17 2.61 11.85
C ILE A 2 21.15 3.59 12.50
N GLU A 3 20.71 4.83 12.75
CA GLU A 3 21.51 5.83 13.46
C GLU A 3 21.63 5.50 14.94
N ARG A 4 22.75 5.84 15.55
CA ARG A 4 22.95 5.60 16.98
C ARG A 4 22.17 6.59 17.82
N MET A 5 21.53 6.08 18.88
CA MET A 5 20.74 6.84 19.83
C MET A 5 21.44 6.92 21.19
N LYS A 6 21.11 7.96 21.93
CA LYS A 6 21.47 8.13 23.34
C LYS A 6 20.20 8.31 24.16
N LYS A 7 20.16 7.66 25.31
CA LYS A 7 19.09 7.84 26.29
C LYS A 7 19.37 9.08 27.11
N LEU A 8 18.38 9.88 27.35
CA LEU A 8 18.41 11.06 28.18
C LEU A 8 17.35 10.94 29.27
N THR A 9 17.76 11.09 30.49
CA THR A 9 16.87 11.15 31.65
C THR A 9 16.95 12.56 32.22
N PHE A 10 15.81 13.27 32.23
CA PHE A 10 15.71 14.64 32.73
C PHE A 10 15.01 14.67 34.09
N LEU A 11 15.54 15.46 35.00
CA LEU A 11 14.89 15.81 36.27
C LEU A 11 14.61 17.30 36.26
N VAL A 12 13.33 17.66 36.19
CA VAL A 12 12.88 19.05 36.05
C VAL A 12 11.97 19.39 37.25
N THR A 13 12.09 20.57 37.80
CA THR A 13 11.17 21.07 38.83
C THR A 13 9.82 21.38 38.21
N ASP A 14 8.73 21.18 38.97
CA ASP A 14 7.36 21.43 38.45
C ASP A 14 7.17 22.89 37.99
N GLN A 15 7.86 23.85 38.65
CA GLN A 15 7.79 25.27 38.29
C GLN A 15 8.44 25.60 36.94
N GLU A 16 9.48 24.86 36.54
CA GLU A 16 10.21 25.10 35.29
C GLU A 16 9.77 24.18 34.15
N TYR A 17 8.85 23.26 34.43
CA TYR A 17 8.48 22.20 33.50
C TYR A 17 7.92 22.71 32.17
N ASP A 18 6.97 23.67 32.20
CA ASP A 18 6.37 24.21 30.99
C ASP A 18 7.37 24.99 30.13
N SER A 19 8.27 25.76 30.79
CA SER A 19 9.33 26.47 30.09
C SER A 19 10.36 25.54 29.47
N PHE A 20 10.66 24.43 30.17
CA PHE A 20 11.52 23.36 29.66
C PHE A 20 10.93 22.66 28.46
N LEU A 21 9.64 22.28 28.50
CA LEU A 21 8.95 21.66 27.38
C LEU A 21 8.93 22.57 26.15
N ALA A 22 8.65 23.86 26.35
CA ALA A 22 8.68 24.85 25.25
C ALA A 22 10.06 24.94 24.61
N GLY A 23 11.13 25.00 25.40
CA GLY A 23 12.50 25.02 24.93
C GLY A 23 12.92 23.71 24.26
N LEU A 24 12.54 22.57 24.81
CA LEU A 24 12.83 21.25 24.22
C LEU A 24 12.14 21.09 22.85
N ARG A 25 10.92 21.61 22.73
CA ARG A 25 10.15 21.65 21.49
C ARG A 25 10.80 22.52 20.42
N GLU A 26 11.41 23.65 20.80
CA GLU A 26 12.17 24.49 19.87
C GLU A 26 13.44 23.83 19.36
N GLN A 27 14.12 23.04 20.21
CA GLN A 27 15.28 22.27 19.79
C GLN A 27 14.92 21.15 18.82
N GLY A 28 13.76 20.50 18.96
CA GLY A 28 13.23 19.52 18.02
C GLY A 28 14.15 18.30 17.80
N VAL A 29 14.85 17.86 18.86
CA VAL A 29 15.86 16.80 18.76
C VAL A 29 15.67 15.63 19.72
N VAL A 30 14.64 15.66 20.57
CA VAL A 30 14.37 14.61 21.55
C VAL A 30 13.05 13.92 21.24
N HIS A 31 13.08 12.61 21.13
CA HIS A 31 11.89 11.76 21.12
C HIS A 31 11.59 11.37 22.57
N VAL A 32 10.43 11.76 23.08
CA VAL A 32 10.05 11.49 24.47
C VAL A 32 9.41 10.12 24.57
N GLN A 33 9.91 9.30 25.48
CA GLN A 33 9.39 7.96 25.71
C GLN A 33 8.16 8.01 26.60
N GLN A 34 7.09 7.32 26.23
CA GLN A 34 5.89 7.19 27.05
C GLN A 34 6.12 6.17 28.17
N LEU A 35 6.27 6.63 29.41
CA LEU A 35 6.44 5.76 30.59
C LEU A 35 5.13 5.06 31.00
N LYS A 36 3.98 5.66 30.69
CA LYS A 36 2.63 5.13 30.97
C LYS A 36 1.88 4.86 29.68
N GLN A 37 1.82 3.60 29.27
CA GLN A 37 1.00 3.21 28.12
C GLN A 37 -0.49 3.31 28.45
N GLY A 38 -1.27 3.99 27.57
CA GLY A 38 -2.72 4.04 27.67
C GLY A 38 -3.28 5.18 28.54
N ALA A 39 -2.46 6.12 29.03
CA ALA A 39 -2.99 7.34 29.65
C ALA A 39 -3.66 8.20 28.57
N THR A 40 -4.94 8.49 28.75
CA THR A 40 -5.72 9.38 27.89
C THR A 40 -6.21 10.58 28.69
N SER A 41 -6.11 11.78 28.12
CA SER A 41 -6.74 12.98 28.65
C SER A 41 -7.83 13.47 27.69
N PRO A 42 -8.86 14.16 28.16
CA PRO A 42 -9.84 14.77 27.26
C PRO A 42 -9.21 15.67 26.20
N ALA A 43 -8.19 16.45 26.57
CA ALA A 43 -7.47 17.34 25.66
C ALA A 43 -6.71 16.56 24.57
N LEU A 44 -6.09 15.43 24.91
CA LEU A 44 -5.45 14.55 23.93
C LEU A 44 -6.47 13.99 22.93
N GLN A 45 -7.64 13.58 23.42
CA GLN A 45 -8.70 13.05 22.56
C GLN A 45 -9.23 14.12 21.62
N GLU A 46 -9.49 15.34 22.11
CA GLU A 46 -9.90 16.47 21.27
C GLU A 46 -8.91 16.79 20.17
N ALA A 47 -7.61 16.78 20.49
CA ALA A 47 -6.56 17.03 19.49
C ALA A 47 -6.49 15.89 18.43
N ILE A 48 -6.70 14.62 18.83
CA ILE A 48 -6.76 13.48 17.93
C ILE A 48 -7.98 13.59 17.00
N ASP A 49 -9.15 13.90 17.56
CA ASP A 49 -10.39 14.05 16.81
C ASP A 49 -10.28 15.21 15.81
N LEU A 50 -9.69 16.35 16.23
CA LEU A 50 -9.44 17.48 15.36
C LEU A 50 -8.53 17.10 14.18
N LYS A 51 -7.41 16.41 14.45
CA LYS A 51 -6.53 15.93 13.39
C LYS A 51 -7.25 15.03 12.41
N GLN A 52 -8.09 14.11 12.91
CA GLN A 52 -8.84 13.17 12.08
C GLN A 52 -9.86 13.90 11.18
N ARG A 53 -10.56 14.91 11.71
CA ARG A 53 -11.48 15.76 10.94
C ARG A 53 -10.74 16.48 9.82
N ILE A 54 -9.62 17.13 10.12
CA ILE A 54 -8.80 17.83 9.12
C ILE A 54 -8.31 16.85 8.02
N GLN A 55 -7.88 15.64 8.40
CA GLN A 55 -7.46 14.64 7.42
C GLN A 55 -8.59 14.19 6.48
N GLN A 56 -9.79 14.00 7.01
CA GLN A 56 -10.97 13.63 6.23
C GLN A 56 -11.32 14.74 5.22
N ASP A 57 -11.27 15.99 5.66
CA ASP A 57 -11.63 17.13 4.82
C ASP A 57 -10.56 17.45 3.78
N LEU A 58 -9.28 17.26 4.08
CA LEU A 58 -8.21 17.34 3.08
C LEU A 58 -8.38 16.27 1.99
N ALA A 59 -8.66 15.03 2.37
CA ALA A 59 -8.91 13.94 1.43
C ALA A 59 -10.16 14.21 0.57
N TYR A 60 -11.20 14.80 1.18
CA TYR A 60 -12.42 15.19 0.46
C TYR A 60 -12.15 16.32 -0.53
N LEU A 61 -11.38 17.34 -0.16
CA LEU A 61 -10.98 18.42 -1.07
C LEU A 61 -10.12 17.90 -2.24
N GLU A 62 -9.24 16.94 -2.01
CA GLU A 62 -8.49 16.29 -3.09
C GLU A 62 -9.40 15.52 -4.05
N TYR A 63 -10.38 14.80 -3.52
CA TYR A 63 -11.40 14.13 -4.33
C TYR A 63 -12.21 15.14 -5.15
N ALA A 64 -12.68 16.22 -4.54
CA ALA A 64 -13.44 17.29 -5.18
C ALA A 64 -12.65 17.91 -6.34
N TRP A 65 -11.38 18.25 -6.11
CA TRP A 65 -10.50 18.77 -7.15
C TRP A 65 -10.24 17.78 -8.28
N GLY A 66 -10.01 16.51 -7.95
CA GLY A 66 -9.80 15.45 -8.95
C GLY A 66 -11.00 15.22 -9.85
N THR A 67 -12.22 15.37 -9.29
CA THR A 67 -13.48 15.08 -9.98
C THR A 67 -14.00 16.31 -10.74
N TRP A 68 -14.03 17.46 -10.11
CA TRP A 68 -14.68 18.67 -10.65
C TRP A 68 -13.72 19.78 -11.07
N GLY A 69 -12.47 19.78 -10.63
CA GLY A 69 -11.51 20.85 -10.88
C GLY A 69 -11.20 21.16 -12.35
N LYS A 70 -11.49 20.21 -13.26
CA LYS A 70 -11.33 20.44 -14.72
C LYS A 70 -12.46 21.28 -15.34
N HIS A 71 -13.55 21.45 -14.64
CA HIS A 71 -14.76 22.15 -15.12
C HIS A 71 -14.97 23.50 -14.42
N THR A 72 -14.14 23.84 -13.44
CA THR A 72 -14.20 25.14 -12.75
C THR A 72 -13.73 26.27 -13.66
N HIS A 73 -14.60 27.25 -13.83
CA HIS A 73 -14.34 28.44 -14.68
C HIS A 73 -13.50 29.53 -13.97
N THR A 74 -13.06 29.31 -12.73
CA THR A 74 -12.33 30.30 -11.95
C THR A 74 -10.83 30.17 -12.16
N THR A 75 -10.28 31.07 -12.97
CA THR A 75 -8.85 31.12 -13.37
C THR A 75 -7.99 31.99 -12.45
N GLU A 76 -8.54 32.67 -11.46
CA GLU A 76 -7.75 33.51 -10.57
C GLU A 76 -7.41 32.77 -9.27
N PRO A 77 -6.11 32.53 -9.00
CA PRO A 77 -5.70 32.01 -7.69
C PRO A 77 -6.01 33.08 -6.62
N VAL A 78 -6.93 32.78 -5.73
CA VAL A 78 -7.16 33.61 -4.56
C VAL A 78 -5.89 33.55 -3.70
N PRO A 79 -5.22 34.69 -3.46
CA PRO A 79 -4.02 34.69 -2.63
C PRO A 79 -4.38 34.14 -1.25
N ALA A 80 -3.64 33.10 -0.81
CA ALA A 80 -3.75 32.62 0.55
C ALA A 80 -3.35 33.78 1.48
N THR A 81 -4.32 34.37 2.15
CA THR A 81 -4.06 35.33 3.22
C THR A 81 -3.32 34.60 4.32
N SER A 82 -2.16 35.10 4.73
CA SER A 82 -1.29 34.48 5.75
C SER A 82 -1.98 34.29 7.11
N ASP A 83 -3.10 34.95 7.32
CA ASP A 83 -3.88 34.99 8.58
C ASP A 83 -5.24 34.28 8.47
N ALA A 84 -5.46 33.43 7.44
CA ALA A 84 -6.69 32.65 7.37
C ALA A 84 -6.71 31.64 8.52
N ASP A 85 -7.77 31.70 9.32
CA ASP A 85 -7.99 30.79 10.44
C ASP A 85 -8.31 29.38 9.92
N GLY A 86 -7.46 28.41 10.27
CA GLY A 86 -7.61 27.03 9.83
C GLY A 86 -8.92 26.39 10.33
N MET A 87 -9.38 26.78 11.54
CA MET A 87 -10.64 26.29 12.09
C MET A 87 -11.85 26.81 11.32
N GLN A 88 -11.87 28.10 10.93
CA GLN A 88 -12.95 28.65 10.10
C GLN A 88 -12.99 27.97 8.72
N MET A 89 -11.83 27.65 8.17
CA MET A 89 -11.76 26.92 6.90
C MET A 89 -12.29 25.50 7.04
N LEU A 90 -11.97 24.79 8.13
CA LEU A 90 -12.49 23.46 8.44
C LEU A 90 -14.02 23.46 8.52
N GLU A 91 -14.59 24.34 9.33
CA GLU A 91 -16.04 24.50 9.48
C GLU A 91 -16.72 24.82 8.13
N ARG A 92 -16.06 25.61 7.28
CA ARG A 92 -16.58 25.95 5.96
C ARG A 92 -16.58 24.76 5.00
N VAL A 93 -15.56 23.92 5.04
CA VAL A 93 -15.50 22.68 4.23
C VAL A 93 -16.58 21.71 4.68
N GLU A 94 -16.73 21.51 6.00
CA GLU A 94 -17.77 20.66 6.56
C GLU A 94 -19.18 21.15 6.17
N ALA A 95 -19.44 22.45 6.29
CA ALA A 95 -20.73 23.05 5.90
C ALA A 95 -21.03 22.89 4.39
N LEU A 96 -20.02 23.01 3.54
CA LEU A 96 -20.19 22.80 2.08
C LEU A 96 -20.43 21.32 1.75
N ARG A 97 -19.79 20.40 2.45
CA ARG A 97 -20.01 18.97 2.30
C ARG A 97 -21.44 18.57 2.71
N ASP A 98 -21.90 19.09 3.83
CA ASP A 98 -23.28 18.85 4.30
C ASP A 98 -24.32 19.46 3.35
N LYS A 99 -24.02 20.65 2.81
CA LYS A 99 -24.84 21.28 1.77
C LYS A 99 -24.87 20.46 0.48
N GLU A 100 -23.75 19.90 0.06
CA GLU A 100 -23.69 19.01 -1.12
C GLU A 100 -24.61 17.82 -0.95
N VAL A 101 -24.51 17.10 0.19
CA VAL A 101 -25.37 15.95 0.51
C VAL A 101 -26.85 16.35 0.49
N ALA A 102 -27.21 17.45 1.12
CA ALA A 102 -28.58 17.94 1.15
C ALA A 102 -29.08 18.31 -0.26
N THR A 103 -28.22 18.94 -1.07
CA THR A 103 -28.57 19.32 -2.45
C THR A 103 -28.72 18.10 -3.36
N CYS A 104 -27.86 17.07 -3.21
CA CYS A 104 -28.01 15.82 -3.94
C CYS A 104 -29.34 15.11 -3.60
N HIS A 105 -29.76 15.11 -2.33
CA HIS A 105 -31.06 14.59 -1.94
C HIS A 105 -32.22 15.39 -2.57
N ALA A 106 -32.10 16.72 -2.61
CA ALA A 106 -33.11 17.58 -3.24
C ALA A 106 -33.20 17.32 -4.77
N ILE A 107 -32.08 17.09 -5.44
CA ILE A 107 -32.05 16.72 -6.87
C ILE A 107 -32.73 15.36 -7.10
N ASP A 108 -32.42 14.37 -6.26
CA ASP A 108 -33.04 13.05 -6.36
C ASP A 108 -34.56 13.10 -6.16
N GLU A 109 -35.04 13.89 -5.21
CA GLU A 109 -36.46 14.08 -4.93
C GLU A 109 -37.15 14.84 -6.08
N ALA A 110 -36.58 15.96 -6.49
CA ALA A 110 -37.12 16.76 -7.59
C ALA A 110 -37.15 15.95 -8.91
N SER A 111 -36.08 15.20 -9.21
CA SER A 111 -35.99 14.33 -10.40
C SER A 111 -37.06 13.23 -10.39
N LYS A 112 -37.32 12.59 -9.25
CA LYS A 112 -38.41 11.62 -9.09
C LYS A 112 -39.77 12.27 -9.31
N ASN A 113 -39.98 13.46 -8.77
CA ASN A 113 -41.24 14.19 -8.95
C ASN A 113 -41.44 14.63 -10.40
N VAL A 114 -40.39 15.11 -11.09
CA VAL A 114 -40.43 15.41 -12.53
C VAL A 114 -40.80 14.16 -13.32
N SER A 115 -40.12 13.03 -13.08
CA SER A 115 -40.39 11.77 -13.80
C SER A 115 -41.80 11.24 -13.58
N ARG A 116 -42.42 11.49 -12.40
CA ARG A 116 -43.82 11.12 -12.13
C ARG A 116 -44.82 12.04 -12.82
N MET A 117 -44.47 13.34 -12.93
CA MET A 117 -45.36 14.33 -13.56
C MET A 117 -45.21 14.43 -15.08
N GLU A 118 -44.05 14.10 -15.64
CA GLU A 118 -43.74 14.25 -17.06
C GLU A 118 -44.77 13.58 -18.01
N PRO A 119 -45.28 12.36 -17.74
CA PRO A 119 -46.31 11.74 -18.56
C PRO A 119 -47.64 12.49 -18.56
N TRP A 120 -47.92 13.27 -17.52
CA TRP A 120 -49.18 14.00 -17.35
C TRP A 120 -49.15 15.43 -17.91
N GLY A 121 -47.96 15.95 -18.17
CA GLY A 121 -47.77 17.32 -18.58
C GLY A 121 -47.94 18.33 -17.45
N ASP A 122 -47.95 19.61 -17.80
CA ASP A 122 -48.08 20.68 -16.83
C ASP A 122 -49.57 21.03 -16.67
N PHE A 123 -50.14 20.67 -15.54
CA PHE A 123 -51.53 20.95 -15.20
C PHE A 123 -51.65 21.59 -13.79
N ASP A 124 -52.73 22.36 -13.59
CA ASP A 124 -52.99 23.03 -12.31
C ASP A 124 -53.92 22.18 -11.44
N TRP A 125 -53.45 21.82 -10.24
CA TRP A 125 -54.26 21.13 -9.24
C TRP A 125 -55.51 21.90 -8.82
N ALA A 126 -55.52 23.24 -8.94
CA ALA A 126 -56.72 24.04 -8.70
C ALA A 126 -57.83 23.75 -9.71
N ALA A 127 -57.45 23.44 -10.96
CA ALA A 127 -58.43 23.02 -11.99
C ALA A 127 -59.00 21.63 -11.69
N VAL A 128 -58.17 20.69 -11.22
CA VAL A 128 -58.61 19.34 -10.83
C VAL A 128 -59.59 19.42 -9.68
N ARG A 129 -59.25 20.15 -8.59
CA ARG A 129 -60.16 20.35 -7.43
C ARG A 129 -61.48 21.00 -7.82
N ARG A 130 -61.47 21.96 -8.75
CA ARG A 130 -62.72 22.58 -9.24
C ARG A 130 -63.59 21.57 -9.95
N ILE A 131 -63.00 20.67 -10.74
CA ILE A 131 -63.78 19.58 -11.40
C ILE A 131 -64.37 18.65 -10.34
N GLU A 132 -63.62 18.28 -9.32
CA GLU A 132 -64.09 17.45 -8.21
C GLU A 132 -65.24 18.12 -7.43
N GLU A 133 -65.15 19.41 -7.15
CA GLU A 133 -66.18 20.19 -6.44
C GLU A 133 -67.45 20.37 -7.28
N GLU A 134 -67.33 20.63 -8.58
CA GLU A 134 -68.46 20.86 -9.47
C GLU A 134 -69.20 19.56 -9.85
N THR A 135 -68.44 18.44 -9.99
CA THR A 135 -69.01 17.17 -10.42
C THR A 135 -69.34 16.18 -9.32
N GLY A 136 -68.72 16.35 -8.12
CA GLY A 136 -68.82 15.40 -7.01
C GLY A 136 -68.10 14.07 -7.28
N LEU A 137 -67.22 14.02 -8.30
CA LEU A 137 -66.40 12.86 -8.67
C LEU A 137 -64.94 13.12 -8.29
N GLU A 138 -64.25 12.13 -7.71
CA GLU A 138 -62.83 12.18 -7.48
C GLU A 138 -62.03 11.79 -8.74
N VAL A 139 -60.85 12.37 -8.89
CA VAL A 139 -59.97 12.17 -10.04
C VAL A 139 -58.86 11.18 -9.67
N TRP A 140 -58.84 10.04 -10.35
CA TRP A 140 -57.91 8.94 -10.10
C TRP A 140 -56.94 8.81 -11.26
N PHE A 141 -55.64 8.68 -10.93
CA PHE A 141 -54.58 8.63 -11.93
C PHE A 141 -54.04 7.20 -12.06
N TYR A 142 -54.15 6.62 -13.26
CA TYR A 142 -53.75 5.26 -13.52
C TYR A 142 -52.73 5.15 -14.63
N ALA A 143 -51.86 4.09 -14.54
CA ALA A 143 -51.00 3.69 -15.65
C ALA A 143 -51.13 2.18 -15.92
N CYS A 144 -51.18 1.79 -17.19
CA CYS A 144 -51.15 0.39 -17.59
C CYS A 144 -50.26 0.18 -18.83
N GLY A 145 -49.95 -1.07 -19.16
CA GLY A 145 -49.33 -1.39 -20.46
C GLY A 145 -50.29 -1.13 -21.59
N ASN A 146 -49.84 -0.60 -22.74
CA ASN A 146 -50.70 -0.24 -23.90
C ASN A 146 -51.63 -1.35 -24.35
N LYS A 147 -51.26 -2.61 -24.16
CA LYS A 147 -52.10 -3.78 -24.52
C LYS A 147 -53.10 -4.20 -23.45
N SER A 148 -52.98 -3.67 -22.25
CA SER A 148 -53.79 -4.03 -21.09
C SER A 148 -54.92 -3.03 -20.85
N TYR A 149 -54.98 -1.95 -21.60
CA TYR A 149 -56.09 -0.97 -21.53
C TYR A 149 -57.37 -1.58 -22.09
N ASN A 150 -58.44 -1.52 -21.30
CA ASN A 150 -59.73 -2.03 -21.70
C ASN A 150 -60.70 -0.85 -22.04
N PRO A 151 -61.15 -0.72 -23.30
CA PRO A 151 -62.05 0.36 -23.68
C PRO A 151 -63.41 0.38 -22.90
N ALA A 152 -63.82 -0.74 -22.33
CA ALA A 152 -65.02 -0.78 -21.45
C ALA A 152 -64.92 0.11 -20.20
N TRP A 153 -63.73 0.46 -19.79
CA TRP A 153 -63.52 1.40 -18.67
C TRP A 153 -63.96 2.82 -19.01
N GLU A 154 -63.97 3.21 -20.29
CA GLU A 154 -64.44 4.54 -20.72
C GLU A 154 -65.93 4.73 -20.46
N GLU A 155 -66.73 3.68 -20.62
CA GLU A 155 -68.18 3.74 -20.33
C GLU A 155 -68.52 3.59 -18.85
N THR A 156 -67.71 2.82 -18.11
CA THR A 156 -68.02 2.49 -16.70
C THR A 156 -67.46 3.51 -15.71
N TYR A 157 -66.26 4.01 -15.96
CA TYR A 157 -65.53 4.89 -15.00
C TYR A 157 -65.09 6.22 -15.66
N PHE A 158 -65.66 6.57 -16.82
CA PHE A 158 -65.32 7.80 -17.56
C PHE A 158 -63.80 7.98 -17.74
N THR A 159 -63.10 6.95 -18.16
CA THR A 159 -61.61 7.02 -18.31
C THR A 159 -61.23 7.84 -19.53
N ILE A 160 -60.24 8.72 -19.39
CA ILE A 160 -59.71 9.54 -20.46
C ILE A 160 -58.20 9.24 -20.58
N PRO A 161 -57.72 8.68 -21.72
CA PRO A 161 -56.31 8.52 -21.94
C PRO A 161 -55.62 9.88 -22.12
N VAL A 162 -54.53 10.11 -21.37
CA VAL A 162 -53.79 11.38 -21.38
C VAL A 162 -52.54 11.29 -22.23
N SER A 163 -51.71 10.25 -22.04
CA SER A 163 -50.46 10.10 -22.80
C SER A 163 -50.04 8.64 -22.95
N ASP A 164 -49.29 8.36 -24.03
CA ASP A 164 -48.54 7.12 -24.22
C ASP A 164 -47.03 7.42 -24.02
N TRP A 165 -46.52 7.07 -22.86
CA TRP A 165 -45.13 7.35 -22.46
C TRP A 165 -44.40 6.05 -22.16
N GLN A 166 -43.27 5.83 -22.78
CA GLN A 166 -42.41 4.64 -22.55
C GLN A 166 -43.16 3.29 -22.68
N LYS A 167 -44.12 3.15 -23.62
CA LYS A 167 -44.97 1.96 -23.84
C LYS A 167 -45.97 1.69 -22.70
N ARG A 168 -46.25 2.68 -21.89
CA ARG A 168 -47.31 2.69 -20.86
C ARG A 168 -48.33 3.76 -21.23
N LEU A 169 -49.61 3.41 -21.13
CA LEU A 169 -50.70 4.34 -21.27
C LEU A 169 -51.06 4.93 -19.91
N TYR A 170 -51.05 6.23 -19.83
CA TYR A 170 -51.44 7.02 -18.66
C TYR A 170 -52.84 7.58 -18.92
N PHE A 171 -53.77 7.35 -17.98
CA PHE A 171 -55.14 7.75 -18.12
C PHE A 171 -55.74 8.19 -16.79
N VAL A 172 -56.76 9.01 -16.84
CA VAL A 172 -57.50 9.52 -15.68
C VAL A 172 -58.86 8.83 -15.65
N ALA A 173 -59.31 8.44 -14.46
CA ALA A 173 -60.67 7.93 -14.20
C ALA A 173 -61.41 8.87 -13.26
N PHE A 174 -62.71 9.06 -13.51
CA PHE A 174 -63.59 9.89 -12.71
C PHE A 174 -64.62 8.99 -12.03
N SER A 175 -64.55 8.89 -10.71
CA SER A 175 -65.46 8.05 -9.89
C SER A 175 -65.63 8.62 -8.51
N PRO A 176 -66.82 8.46 -7.84
CA PRO A 176 -67.01 8.89 -6.46
C PRO A 176 -66.25 8.02 -5.44
N GLU A 177 -65.86 6.81 -5.80
CA GLU A 177 -65.06 5.88 -4.99
C GLU A 177 -63.95 5.29 -5.87
N GLU A 178 -62.92 4.69 -5.26
CA GLU A 178 -61.81 4.09 -5.97
C GLU A 178 -62.33 3.03 -6.99
N PRO A 179 -62.08 3.22 -8.29
CA PRO A 179 -62.55 2.30 -9.33
C PRO A 179 -61.79 0.99 -9.28
N ASP A 180 -62.48 -0.14 -9.40
CA ASP A 180 -61.85 -1.49 -9.52
C ASP A 180 -61.28 -1.70 -10.94
N ILE A 181 -60.19 -1.03 -11.21
CA ILE A 181 -59.44 -1.08 -12.46
C ILE A 181 -58.19 -1.90 -12.27
N GLN A 182 -57.95 -2.92 -13.12
CA GLN A 182 -56.69 -3.70 -13.11
C GLN A 182 -55.53 -2.92 -13.75
N ALA A 183 -55.20 -1.77 -13.16
CA ALA A 183 -54.09 -0.90 -13.53
C ALA A 183 -53.37 -0.39 -12.29
N GLU A 184 -52.18 0.13 -12.45
CA GLU A 184 -51.40 0.70 -11.33
C GLU A 184 -51.96 2.10 -10.98
N LEU A 185 -52.46 2.24 -9.77
CA LEU A 185 -52.84 3.53 -9.23
C LEU A 185 -51.62 4.35 -8.90
N LEU A 186 -51.54 5.57 -9.39
CA LEU A 186 -50.41 6.48 -9.19
C LEU A 186 -50.77 7.62 -8.24
N GLU A 187 -50.05 7.76 -7.15
CA GLU A 187 -50.09 8.94 -6.31
C GLU A 187 -49.18 10.01 -6.91
N LEU A 188 -49.78 11.10 -7.37
CA LEU A 188 -49.01 12.23 -7.91
C LEU A 188 -48.68 13.24 -6.83
N PRO A 189 -47.50 13.88 -6.91
CA PRO A 189 -47.12 14.93 -6.03
C PRO A 189 -47.98 16.20 -6.23
N SER A 190 -48.19 16.99 -5.20
CA SER A 190 -49.15 18.12 -5.18
C SER A 190 -48.71 19.37 -5.96
N GLY A 191 -47.56 19.36 -6.58
CA GLY A 191 -47.00 20.49 -7.35
C GLY A 191 -47.25 20.35 -8.86
N THR A 192 -46.96 21.40 -9.61
CA THR A 192 -46.97 21.41 -11.09
C THR A 192 -45.64 20.89 -11.66
N LEU A 193 -45.64 20.41 -12.88
CA LEU A 193 -44.42 19.93 -13.56
C LEU A 193 -43.38 21.09 -13.63
N SER A 194 -43.83 22.27 -14.02
CA SER A 194 -42.98 23.47 -14.11
C SER A 194 -42.30 23.82 -12.77
N LEU A 195 -43.02 23.67 -11.63
CA LEU A 195 -42.45 23.89 -10.31
C LEU A 195 -41.34 22.91 -9.99
N TYR A 196 -41.53 21.61 -10.24
CA TYR A 196 -40.49 20.60 -9.99
C TYR A 196 -39.30 20.71 -10.94
N GLN A 197 -39.51 21.10 -12.20
CA GLN A 197 -38.42 21.41 -13.13
C GLN A 197 -37.60 22.63 -12.67
N GLN A 198 -38.27 23.66 -12.13
CA GLN A 198 -37.58 24.82 -11.55
C GLN A 198 -36.76 24.40 -10.30
N GLN A 199 -37.38 23.64 -9.40
CA GLN A 199 -36.67 23.13 -8.21
C GLN A 199 -35.45 22.28 -8.58
N LEU A 200 -35.56 21.43 -9.59
CA LEU A 200 -34.46 20.63 -10.10
C LEU A 200 -33.34 21.53 -10.63
N ALA A 201 -33.66 22.51 -11.46
CA ALA A 201 -32.67 23.44 -12.03
C ALA A 201 -31.97 24.29 -10.95
N GLU A 202 -32.74 24.78 -9.95
CA GLU A 202 -32.19 25.53 -8.81
C GLU A 202 -31.26 24.66 -7.95
N ALA A 203 -31.64 23.38 -7.73
CA ALA A 203 -30.79 22.44 -6.98
C ALA A 203 -29.51 22.06 -7.75
N GLU A 204 -29.61 21.83 -9.06
CA GLU A 204 -28.43 21.59 -9.93
C GLU A 204 -27.49 22.78 -9.95
N GLN A 205 -28.01 23.99 -10.05
CA GLN A 205 -27.20 25.22 -9.96
C GLN A 205 -26.52 25.35 -8.58
N SER A 206 -27.25 25.12 -7.49
CA SER A 206 -26.69 25.16 -6.13
C SER A 206 -25.60 24.12 -5.92
N LEU A 207 -25.74 22.94 -6.56
CA LEU A 207 -24.72 21.90 -6.52
C LEU A 207 -23.45 22.36 -7.26
N ALA A 208 -23.60 22.93 -8.45
CA ALA A 208 -22.47 23.46 -9.23
C ALA A 208 -21.72 24.58 -8.46
N GLU A 209 -22.46 25.52 -7.85
CA GLU A 209 -21.86 26.57 -7.00
C GLU A 209 -21.10 25.98 -5.80
N THR A 210 -21.62 24.90 -5.20
CA THR A 210 -20.98 24.22 -4.06
C THR A 210 -19.71 23.51 -4.50
N HIS A 211 -19.71 22.84 -5.65
CA HIS A 211 -18.52 22.21 -6.23
C HIS A 211 -17.43 23.25 -6.59
N ASP A 212 -17.82 24.39 -7.15
CA ASP A 212 -16.89 25.48 -7.44
C ASP A 212 -16.27 26.05 -6.16
N ALA A 213 -17.08 26.24 -5.09
CA ALA A 213 -16.59 26.70 -3.80
C ALA A 213 -15.59 25.71 -3.17
N LEU A 214 -15.84 24.40 -3.24
CA LEU A 214 -14.93 23.36 -2.76
C LEU A 214 -13.62 23.36 -3.54
N CYS A 215 -13.68 23.51 -4.88
CA CYS A 215 -12.49 23.62 -5.71
C CYS A 215 -11.64 24.87 -5.41
N MET A 216 -12.27 25.99 -5.06
CA MET A 216 -11.57 27.20 -4.60
C MET A 216 -10.86 26.97 -3.26
N LEU A 217 -11.52 26.28 -2.30
CA LEU A 217 -10.92 25.95 -1.01
C LEU A 217 -9.73 25.00 -1.16
N TYR A 218 -9.75 24.08 -2.12
CA TYR A 218 -8.61 23.22 -2.40
C TYR A 218 -7.34 24.01 -2.75
N GLN A 219 -7.45 25.14 -3.44
CA GLN A 219 -6.29 25.99 -3.74
C GLN A 219 -5.66 26.59 -2.47
N GLN A 220 -6.43 26.68 -1.38
CA GLN A 220 -5.99 27.18 -0.07
C GLN A 220 -5.68 26.04 0.93
N ARG A 221 -5.60 24.79 0.49
CA ARG A 221 -5.38 23.62 1.36
C ARG A 221 -4.18 23.72 2.30
N SER A 222 -3.18 24.53 1.92
CA SER A 222 -2.00 24.78 2.75
C SER A 222 -2.34 25.38 4.14
N VAL A 223 -3.52 26.00 4.29
CA VAL A 223 -4.02 26.48 5.58
C VAL A 223 -4.41 25.30 6.47
N LEU A 224 -5.18 24.35 5.93
CA LEU A 224 -5.55 23.11 6.64
C LEU A 224 -4.34 22.21 6.91
N GLU A 225 -3.37 22.15 5.98
CA GLU A 225 -2.11 21.42 6.19
C GLU A 225 -1.31 22.01 7.37
N ARG A 226 -1.27 23.34 7.52
CA ARG A 226 -0.65 24.00 8.68
C ARG A 226 -1.39 23.67 9.99
N GLU A 227 -2.72 23.72 9.97
CA GLU A 227 -3.53 23.39 11.16
C GLU A 227 -3.42 21.91 11.53
N MET A 228 -3.31 21.02 10.56
CA MET A 228 -3.03 19.60 10.78
C MET A 228 -1.66 19.40 11.47
N ASN A 229 -0.63 20.12 11.02
CA ASN A 229 0.69 20.06 11.65
C ASN A 229 0.64 20.62 13.09
N ARG A 230 -0.15 21.66 13.34
CA ARG A 230 -0.37 22.19 14.67
C ARG A 230 -1.08 21.18 15.58
N ALA A 231 -2.18 20.59 15.11
CA ALA A 231 -2.87 19.53 15.85
C ALA A 231 -1.96 18.34 16.15
N GLN A 232 -1.13 17.92 15.18
CA GLN A 232 -0.11 16.89 15.39
C GLN A 232 0.88 17.27 16.49
N SER A 233 1.30 18.51 16.52
CA SER A 233 2.23 19.03 17.51
C SER A 233 1.60 19.14 18.91
N GLU A 234 0.30 19.44 19.00
CA GLU A 234 -0.48 19.43 20.27
C GLU A 234 -0.68 18.00 20.78
N ILE A 235 -0.97 17.04 19.91
CA ILE A 235 -1.02 15.63 20.28
C ILE A 235 0.31 15.17 20.88
N GLN A 236 1.44 15.56 20.29
CA GLN A 236 2.77 15.23 20.85
C GLN A 236 2.98 15.88 22.22
N LEU A 237 2.58 17.15 22.40
CA LEU A 237 2.68 17.84 23.67
C LEU A 237 1.88 17.12 24.77
N HIS A 238 0.60 16.85 24.53
CA HIS A 238 -0.26 16.15 25.50
C HIS A 238 0.23 14.72 25.80
N ARG A 239 0.82 14.03 24.83
CA ARG A 239 1.45 12.72 25.07
C ARG A 239 2.67 12.85 25.98
N VAL A 240 3.48 13.90 25.81
CA VAL A 240 4.63 14.17 26.66
C VAL A 240 4.20 14.52 28.08
N GLU A 241 3.19 15.36 28.25
CA GLU A 241 2.59 15.72 29.56
C GLU A 241 2.05 14.49 30.32
N LEU A 242 1.52 13.50 29.61
CA LEU A 242 1.02 12.25 30.19
C LEU A 242 2.12 11.22 30.44
N SER A 243 3.32 11.44 29.92
CA SER A 243 4.45 10.49 29.95
C SER A 243 5.42 10.72 31.10
N ASP A 244 5.26 11.84 31.83
CA ASP A 244 6.10 12.15 32.96
C ASP A 244 5.75 11.35 34.22
N GLU A 245 6.72 11.14 35.08
CA GLU A 245 6.50 10.56 36.39
C GLU A 245 6.81 11.61 37.46
N ALA A 246 5.77 11.95 38.23
CA ALA A 246 5.92 12.87 39.36
C ALA A 246 6.63 12.17 40.53
N LEU A 247 7.73 12.71 40.95
CA LEU A 247 8.54 12.26 42.10
C LEU A 247 8.45 13.28 43.24
N ALA A 248 8.73 12.84 44.46
CA ALA A 248 8.80 13.71 45.66
C ALA A 248 7.51 14.57 45.85
N ASP A 249 6.34 13.90 45.89
CA ASP A 249 5.03 14.55 46.08
C ASP A 249 4.69 15.60 44.99
N GLY A 250 5.21 15.41 43.76
CA GLY A 250 4.98 16.27 42.63
C GLY A 250 5.94 17.47 42.49
N ALA A 251 6.94 17.58 43.33
CA ALA A 251 7.92 18.67 43.26
C ALA A 251 8.91 18.56 42.10
N VAL A 252 9.16 17.33 41.62
CA VAL A 252 10.09 17.03 40.53
C VAL A 252 9.43 16.06 39.57
N ARG A 253 9.61 16.30 38.28
CA ARG A 253 9.15 15.43 37.19
C ARG A 253 10.32 14.73 36.52
N LEU A 254 10.18 13.41 36.35
CA LEU A 254 11.11 12.57 35.64
C LEU A 254 10.62 12.39 34.21
N MET A 255 11.46 12.70 33.24
CA MET A 255 11.17 12.46 31.82
C MET A 255 12.30 11.66 31.19
N VAL A 256 11.98 10.68 30.39
CA VAL A 256 12.93 9.90 29.60
C VAL A 256 12.74 10.21 28.12
N GLY A 257 13.84 10.44 27.43
CA GLY A 257 13.81 10.74 26.00
C GLY A 257 15.01 10.16 25.27
N TRP A 258 14.90 10.12 23.96
CA TRP A 258 15.93 9.60 23.06
C TRP A 258 16.40 10.68 22.10
N THR A 259 17.70 10.78 21.89
CA THR A 259 18.28 11.70 20.90
C THR A 259 19.33 10.99 20.06
N LEU A 260 19.57 11.53 18.87
CA LEU A 260 20.65 11.05 18.01
C LEU A 260 22.02 11.37 18.60
N GLU A 261 22.95 10.42 18.56
CA GLU A 261 24.33 10.62 19.04
C GLU A 261 24.98 11.87 18.45
N GLN A 262 24.70 12.18 17.18
CA GLN A 262 25.23 13.36 16.50
C GLN A 262 24.66 14.69 17.04
N LYS A 263 23.43 14.69 17.55
CA LYS A 263 22.76 15.89 18.07
C LYS A 263 22.91 16.05 19.59
N ALA A 264 23.33 15.01 20.28
CA ALA A 264 23.51 15.02 21.73
C ALA A 264 24.42 16.15 22.23
N PRO A 265 25.59 16.47 21.59
CA PRO A 265 26.47 17.56 22.09
C PRO A 265 25.84 18.95 22.05
N ALA A 266 25.01 19.24 21.03
CA ALA A 266 24.32 20.53 20.95
C ALA A 266 23.21 20.63 22.00
N LEU A 267 22.49 19.52 22.22
CA LEU A 267 21.44 19.43 23.22
C LEU A 267 22.01 19.58 24.66
N THR A 268 23.14 18.96 24.97
CA THR A 268 23.77 19.07 26.29
C THR A 268 24.23 20.50 26.60
N GLN A 269 24.81 21.20 25.63
CA GLN A 269 25.16 22.60 25.78
C GLN A 269 23.95 23.48 26.10
N TRP A 270 22.80 23.20 25.48
CA TRP A 270 21.56 23.92 25.76
C TRP A 270 21.04 23.60 27.17
N LEU A 271 21.06 22.32 27.59
CA LEU A 271 20.65 21.88 28.93
C LEU A 271 21.49 22.49 30.03
N ASP A 272 22.82 22.55 29.86
CA ASP A 272 23.75 23.18 30.77
C ASP A 272 23.45 24.69 30.93
N GLN A 273 23.08 25.38 29.86
CA GLN A 273 22.68 26.78 29.89
C GLN A 273 21.36 27.01 30.65
N GLN A 274 20.45 26.05 30.60
CA GLN A 274 19.17 26.11 31.33
C GLN A 274 19.30 25.66 32.79
N GLY A 275 20.45 25.07 33.20
CA GLY A 275 20.68 24.57 34.56
C GLY A 275 19.86 23.33 34.92
N ILE A 276 19.40 22.57 33.94
CA ILE A 276 18.57 21.38 34.13
C ILE A 276 19.48 20.17 34.37
N TYR A 277 19.11 19.35 35.36
CA TYR A 277 19.81 18.10 35.60
C TYR A 277 19.41 17.05 34.56
N TYR A 278 20.42 16.44 33.96
CA TYR A 278 20.22 15.36 32.97
C TYR A 278 21.29 14.27 33.15
N GLU A 279 20.93 13.06 32.74
CA GLU A 279 21.83 11.91 32.66
C GLU A 279 21.80 11.36 31.23
N ILE A 280 22.97 11.04 30.67
CA ILE A 280 23.10 10.48 29.32
C ILE A 280 23.69 9.09 29.42
N GLU A 281 22.96 8.12 28.87
CA GLU A 281 23.38 6.72 28.88
C GLU A 281 23.34 6.13 27.47
N ASP A 282 24.07 5.04 27.27
CA ASP A 282 23.89 4.21 26.07
C ASP A 282 22.66 3.31 26.24
N PRO A 283 21.91 3.05 25.14
CA PRO A 283 20.73 2.19 25.19
C PRO A 283 21.05 0.80 25.73
N ALA A 284 20.27 0.30 26.68
CA ALA A 284 20.34 -1.08 27.12
C ALA A 284 19.72 -2.05 26.10
N LEU A 285 20.13 -3.33 26.15
CA LEU A 285 19.63 -4.35 25.21
C LEU A 285 18.13 -4.66 25.38
N ASP A 286 17.56 -4.38 26.55
CA ASP A 286 16.17 -4.69 26.88
C ASP A 286 15.22 -3.49 26.72
N GLU A 287 15.72 -2.35 26.22
CA GLU A 287 14.92 -1.14 26.06
C GLU A 287 14.34 -0.99 24.65
N ASP A 288 13.12 -0.47 24.59
CA ASP A 288 12.47 -0.09 23.34
C ASP A 288 12.99 1.28 22.88
N VAL A 289 13.98 1.24 21.99
CA VAL A 289 14.67 2.42 21.48
C VAL A 289 14.07 2.82 20.14
N PRO A 290 13.65 4.08 19.94
CA PRO A 290 13.16 4.53 18.66
C PRO A 290 14.27 4.49 17.61
N VAL A 291 13.88 4.24 16.36
CA VAL A 291 14.82 3.98 15.26
C VAL A 291 14.68 5.03 14.18
N LYS A 292 15.82 5.57 13.76
CA LYS A 292 15.91 6.39 12.55
C LYS A 292 16.75 5.67 11.52
N ILE A 293 16.16 5.43 10.36
CA ILE A 293 16.83 4.80 9.22
C ILE A 293 17.36 5.90 8.30
N THR A 294 18.64 5.80 7.95
CA THR A 294 19.29 6.64 6.94
C THR A 294 19.86 5.74 5.84
N ASN A 295 19.24 5.79 4.67
CA ASN A 295 19.60 4.96 3.53
C ASN A 295 20.11 5.79 2.35
N ASN A 296 20.88 5.12 1.48
CA ASN A 296 21.31 5.67 0.19
C ASN A 296 20.09 5.88 -0.71
N SER A 297 20.20 6.76 -1.72
CA SER A 297 19.13 7.07 -2.67
C SER A 297 18.52 5.84 -3.38
N PHE A 298 19.27 4.73 -3.51
CA PHE A 298 18.76 3.48 -4.07
C PHE A 298 17.95 2.71 -3.02
N SER A 299 18.53 2.48 -1.84
CA SER A 299 17.88 1.70 -0.77
C SER A 299 16.64 2.40 -0.21
N SER A 300 16.63 3.75 -0.19
CA SER A 300 15.46 4.53 0.27
C SER A 300 14.21 4.28 -0.57
N LEU A 301 14.34 3.88 -1.85
CA LEU A 301 13.19 3.50 -2.69
C LEU A 301 12.48 2.24 -2.19
N PHE A 302 13.16 1.37 -1.44
CA PHE A 302 12.63 0.12 -0.90
C PHE A 302 12.16 0.23 0.56
N GLU A 303 12.37 1.38 1.22
CA GLU A 303 11.87 1.64 2.58
C GLU A 303 10.35 1.47 2.71
N PRO A 304 9.50 1.91 1.76
CA PRO A 304 8.06 1.66 1.84
C PRO A 304 7.73 0.17 1.93
N ILE A 305 8.50 -0.70 1.25
CA ILE A 305 8.32 -2.16 1.33
C ILE A 305 8.70 -2.67 2.73
N LEU A 306 9.79 -2.17 3.33
CA LEU A 306 10.17 -2.50 4.69
C LEU A 306 9.10 -2.07 5.71
N ARG A 307 8.58 -0.84 5.56
CA ARG A 307 7.51 -0.28 6.41
C ARG A 307 6.19 -1.06 6.34
N MET A 308 5.92 -1.73 5.21
CA MET A 308 4.74 -2.61 5.08
C MET A 308 4.83 -3.84 5.99
N TYR A 309 6.01 -4.27 6.37
CA TYR A 309 6.21 -5.35 7.33
C TYR A 309 6.30 -4.80 8.76
N SER A 310 7.39 -4.14 9.11
CA SER A 310 7.62 -3.37 10.34
C SER A 310 8.98 -2.69 10.27
N LEU A 311 9.16 -1.62 11.04
CA LEU A 311 10.49 -1.01 11.22
C LEU A 311 11.41 -1.96 11.99
N PRO A 312 12.74 -1.95 11.72
CA PRO A 312 13.69 -2.74 12.49
C PRO A 312 13.73 -2.30 13.94
N SER A 313 13.95 -3.22 14.85
CA SER A 313 14.31 -2.84 16.22
C SER A 313 15.73 -2.24 16.26
N TYR A 314 16.05 -1.49 17.31
CA TYR A 314 17.38 -0.87 17.43
C TYR A 314 18.54 -1.88 17.42
N GLN A 315 18.26 -3.11 17.86
CA GLN A 315 19.22 -4.21 17.88
C GLN A 315 19.40 -4.86 16.52
N ASP A 316 18.46 -4.68 15.60
CA ASP A 316 18.52 -5.25 14.27
C ASP A 316 19.59 -4.55 13.41
N LEU A 317 19.94 -5.23 12.33
CA LEU A 317 20.64 -4.60 11.22
C LEU A 317 19.59 -4.15 10.20
N ASP A 318 19.78 -2.99 9.60
CA ASP A 318 18.92 -2.52 8.53
C ASP A 318 19.01 -3.48 7.32
N PRO A 319 17.94 -4.22 7.01
CA PRO A 319 17.96 -5.20 5.94
C PRO A 319 17.78 -4.58 4.55
N THR A 320 17.40 -3.28 4.46
CA THR A 320 16.96 -2.64 3.21
C THR A 320 18.00 -2.72 2.11
N PHE A 321 19.25 -2.41 2.42
CA PHE A 321 20.34 -2.49 1.44
C PHE A 321 20.54 -3.91 0.91
N TYR A 322 20.37 -4.92 1.75
CA TYR A 322 20.63 -6.31 1.42
C TYR A 322 19.50 -6.96 0.64
N PHE A 323 18.24 -6.67 0.97
CA PHE A 323 17.13 -7.29 0.23
C PHE A 323 16.75 -6.55 -1.06
N ALA A 324 17.01 -5.25 -1.16
CA ALA A 324 16.62 -4.44 -2.32
C ALA A 324 17.05 -5.02 -3.69
N PRO A 325 18.30 -5.44 -3.91
CA PRO A 325 18.72 -6.02 -5.18
C PRO A 325 18.05 -7.39 -5.45
N PHE A 326 17.81 -8.19 -4.41
CA PHE A 326 17.12 -9.48 -4.55
C PHE A 326 15.64 -9.27 -4.87
N PHE A 327 14.98 -8.35 -4.19
CA PHE A 327 13.59 -8.01 -4.46
C PHE A 327 13.40 -7.57 -5.91
N MET A 328 14.27 -6.70 -6.40
CA MET A 328 14.27 -6.22 -7.77
C MET A 328 14.48 -7.37 -8.78
N LEU A 329 15.41 -8.28 -8.49
CA LEU A 329 15.68 -9.45 -9.31
C LEU A 329 14.49 -10.43 -9.31
N PHE A 330 13.90 -10.71 -8.15
CA PHE A 330 12.75 -11.60 -8.03
C PHE A 330 11.52 -11.02 -8.73
N PHE A 331 11.28 -9.73 -8.61
CA PHE A 331 10.22 -9.06 -9.34
C PHE A 331 10.41 -9.26 -10.86
N GLY A 332 11.63 -9.05 -11.34
CA GLY A 332 11.98 -9.25 -12.74
C GLY A 332 11.79 -10.69 -13.22
N LEU A 333 12.18 -11.69 -12.41
CA LEU A 333 12.00 -13.10 -12.71
C LEU A 333 10.54 -13.56 -12.66
N CYS A 334 9.76 -13.06 -11.69
CA CYS A 334 8.33 -13.37 -11.57
C CYS A 334 7.50 -12.81 -12.72
N LEU A 335 7.78 -11.57 -13.16
CA LEU A 335 7.11 -10.99 -14.31
C LEU A 335 7.59 -11.65 -15.62
N GLY A 336 8.89 -11.99 -15.69
CA GLY A 336 9.52 -12.85 -16.65
C GLY A 336 9.46 -12.44 -18.13
N ASP A 337 8.80 -11.30 -18.45
CA ASP A 337 8.53 -10.86 -19.83
C ASP A 337 9.08 -9.44 -20.06
N GLY A 338 9.98 -9.31 -21.05
CA GLY A 338 10.61 -8.04 -21.37
C GLY A 338 9.65 -6.97 -21.91
N GLY A 339 8.57 -7.37 -22.58
CA GLY A 339 7.56 -6.46 -23.10
C GLY A 339 6.73 -5.84 -21.96
N TYR A 340 6.30 -6.65 -21.00
CA TYR A 340 5.62 -6.15 -19.80
C TYR A 340 6.55 -5.34 -18.92
N GLY A 341 7.83 -5.74 -18.82
CA GLY A 341 8.86 -4.95 -18.15
C GLY A 341 9.01 -3.55 -18.74
N LEU A 342 8.97 -3.43 -20.07
CA LEU A 342 9.02 -2.14 -20.75
C LEU A 342 7.80 -1.26 -20.42
N LEU A 343 6.61 -1.84 -20.32
CA LEU A 343 5.42 -1.09 -19.91
C LEU A 343 5.55 -0.55 -18.48
N VAL A 344 6.05 -1.37 -17.55
CA VAL A 344 6.31 -0.94 -16.16
C VAL A 344 7.39 0.14 -16.11
N LEU A 345 8.45 0.01 -16.90
CA LEU A 345 9.53 1.00 -16.98
C LEU A 345 9.01 2.34 -17.49
N ILE A 346 8.27 2.36 -18.59
CA ILE A 346 7.71 3.58 -19.17
C ILE A 346 6.71 4.22 -18.19
N GLY A 347 5.80 3.42 -17.62
CA GLY A 347 4.84 3.87 -16.63
C GLY A 347 5.52 4.47 -15.38
N GLY A 348 6.55 3.80 -14.87
CA GLY A 348 7.37 4.27 -13.76
C GLY A 348 8.09 5.58 -14.06
N LEU A 349 8.71 5.71 -15.25
CA LEU A 349 9.37 6.95 -15.67
C LEU A 349 8.38 8.11 -15.84
N LEU A 350 7.20 7.88 -16.42
CA LEU A 350 6.16 8.88 -16.55
C LEU A 350 5.66 9.35 -15.18
N LEU A 351 5.44 8.42 -14.26
CA LEU A 351 5.04 8.73 -12.89
C LEU A 351 6.15 9.46 -12.13
N ALA A 352 7.40 9.09 -12.31
CA ALA A 352 8.55 9.79 -11.72
C ALA A 352 8.73 11.20 -12.27
N TRP A 353 8.34 11.45 -13.54
CA TRP A 353 8.43 12.76 -14.19
C TRP A 353 7.28 13.69 -13.81
N LYS A 354 6.04 13.19 -13.85
CA LYS A 354 4.83 14.00 -13.57
C LYS A 354 4.40 13.99 -12.11
N GLY A 355 4.76 12.96 -11.33
CA GLY A 355 4.37 12.78 -9.94
C GLY A 355 5.06 13.78 -9.01
N GLN A 356 4.38 14.11 -7.91
CA GLN A 356 4.91 14.92 -6.80
C GLN A 356 4.92 14.09 -5.52
N GLY A 357 5.80 14.43 -4.56
CA GLY A 357 5.89 13.74 -3.28
C GLY A 357 6.13 12.23 -3.41
N ASP A 358 5.32 11.45 -2.73
CA ASP A 358 5.43 9.98 -2.69
C ASP A 358 5.21 9.32 -4.05
N ALA A 359 4.33 9.87 -4.89
CA ALA A 359 4.10 9.35 -6.24
C ALA A 359 5.38 9.36 -7.10
N LYS A 360 6.26 10.34 -6.91
CA LYS A 360 7.56 10.40 -7.57
C LYS A 360 8.50 9.30 -7.07
N ALA A 361 8.48 8.98 -5.78
CA ALA A 361 9.27 7.90 -5.20
C ALA A 361 8.81 6.53 -5.73
N TYR A 362 7.50 6.26 -5.74
CA TYR A 362 6.93 5.05 -6.33
C TYR A 362 7.19 4.95 -7.84
N GLY A 363 7.16 6.08 -8.55
CA GLY A 363 7.53 6.11 -9.97
C GLY A 363 8.97 5.69 -10.22
N ARG A 364 9.92 6.16 -9.39
CA ARG A 364 11.33 5.73 -9.46
C ARG A 364 11.51 4.26 -9.13
N LEU A 365 10.83 3.76 -8.07
CA LEU A 365 10.84 2.33 -7.74
C LEU A 365 10.32 1.50 -8.91
N GLY A 366 9.16 1.88 -9.48
CA GLY A 366 8.58 1.21 -10.66
C GLY A 366 9.52 1.20 -11.86
N ALA A 367 10.25 2.29 -12.11
CA ALA A 367 11.24 2.35 -13.18
C ALA A 367 12.42 1.38 -12.96
N TRP A 368 12.92 1.25 -11.73
CA TRP A 368 13.97 0.27 -11.40
C TRP A 368 13.47 -1.18 -11.53
N LEU A 369 12.27 -1.46 -11.02
CA LEU A 369 11.66 -2.79 -11.14
C LEU A 369 11.38 -3.16 -12.61
N GLY A 370 10.82 -2.22 -13.39
CA GLY A 370 10.59 -2.41 -14.82
C GLY A 370 11.88 -2.59 -15.60
N GLY A 371 12.92 -1.81 -15.30
CA GLY A 371 14.24 -1.96 -15.92
C GLY A 371 14.85 -3.33 -15.68
N MET A 372 14.78 -3.84 -14.44
CA MET A 372 15.27 -5.19 -14.13
C MET A 372 14.43 -6.26 -14.82
N THR A 373 13.11 -6.07 -14.91
CA THR A 373 12.23 -6.99 -15.64
C THR A 373 12.59 -7.07 -17.13
N VAL A 374 12.91 -5.93 -17.77
CA VAL A 374 13.41 -5.93 -19.15
C VAL A 374 14.67 -6.77 -19.28
N ILE A 375 15.62 -6.61 -18.35
CA ILE A 375 16.86 -7.40 -18.35
C ILE A 375 16.55 -8.89 -18.19
N CYS A 376 15.72 -9.27 -17.21
CA CYS A 376 15.31 -10.66 -16.98
C CYS A 376 14.56 -11.23 -18.19
N GLY A 377 13.58 -10.51 -18.75
CA GLY A 377 12.81 -10.95 -19.91
C GLY A 377 13.66 -11.12 -21.18
N LEU A 378 14.65 -10.24 -21.38
CA LEU A 378 15.63 -10.42 -22.45
C LEU A 378 16.56 -11.61 -22.20
N ALA A 379 16.96 -11.85 -20.94
CA ALA A 379 17.79 -12.99 -20.57
C ALA A 379 17.04 -14.33 -20.74
N THR A 380 15.73 -14.36 -20.49
CA THR A 380 14.89 -15.55 -20.72
C THR A 380 14.45 -15.69 -22.18
N GLY A 381 14.49 -14.61 -22.95
CA GLY A 381 14.08 -14.60 -24.35
C GLY A 381 12.56 -14.50 -24.55
N THR A 382 11.83 -13.89 -23.62
CA THR A 382 10.37 -13.70 -23.70
C THR A 382 10.01 -12.22 -23.81
N VAL A 383 9.20 -11.86 -24.81
CA VAL A 383 8.71 -10.49 -25.05
C VAL A 383 7.27 -10.55 -25.50
N PHE A 384 6.33 -9.98 -24.73
CA PHE A 384 4.87 -10.05 -24.94
C PHE A 384 4.37 -11.48 -25.20
N GLY A 385 4.85 -12.45 -24.40
CA GLY A 385 4.47 -13.85 -24.56
C GLY A 385 5.04 -14.53 -25.82
N ILE A 386 5.88 -13.85 -26.59
CA ILE A 386 6.57 -14.44 -27.74
C ILE A 386 7.91 -14.99 -27.24
N ASP A 387 8.12 -16.29 -27.42
CA ASP A 387 9.40 -16.94 -27.16
C ASP A 387 10.37 -16.69 -28.32
N LEU A 388 11.36 -15.82 -28.09
CA LEU A 388 12.37 -15.45 -29.08
C LEU A 388 13.27 -16.64 -29.46
N THR A 389 13.37 -17.67 -28.63
CA THR A 389 14.19 -18.86 -28.92
C THR A 389 13.58 -19.73 -30.01
N GLN A 390 12.25 -19.69 -30.17
CA GLN A 390 11.50 -20.43 -31.19
C GLN A 390 11.39 -19.68 -32.54
N GLN A 391 11.70 -18.38 -32.56
CA GLN A 391 11.63 -17.57 -33.77
C GLN A 391 12.89 -17.70 -34.61
N ASP A 392 12.78 -17.91 -35.94
CA ASP A 392 13.92 -18.07 -36.87
C ASP A 392 14.40 -16.75 -37.47
N TRP A 393 14.52 -15.71 -36.65
CA TRP A 393 15.05 -14.43 -37.10
C TRP A 393 16.58 -14.46 -37.20
N ALA A 394 17.12 -14.16 -38.39
CA ALA A 394 18.54 -14.26 -38.69
C ALA A 394 19.44 -13.44 -37.72
N PHE A 395 18.96 -12.30 -37.23
CA PHE A 395 19.70 -11.45 -36.28
C PHE A 395 19.78 -12.05 -34.85
N LEU A 396 18.87 -12.95 -34.48
CA LEU A 396 18.87 -13.61 -33.17
C LEU A 396 19.73 -14.87 -33.13
N ALA A 397 20.08 -15.43 -34.28
CA ALA A 397 20.83 -16.69 -34.34
C ALA A 397 22.11 -16.72 -33.47
N PRO A 398 22.98 -15.67 -33.43
CA PRO A 398 24.17 -15.69 -32.58
C PRO A 398 23.87 -15.57 -31.09
N VAL A 399 22.70 -15.04 -30.71
CA VAL A 399 22.32 -14.75 -29.31
C VAL A 399 21.49 -15.87 -28.71
N LYS A 400 20.77 -16.67 -29.52
CA LYS A 400 19.87 -17.75 -29.03
C LYS A 400 20.52 -18.69 -28.01
N LYS A 401 21.79 -19.05 -28.20
CA LYS A 401 22.52 -19.96 -27.31
C LYS A 401 22.81 -19.40 -25.90
N TYR A 402 22.64 -18.10 -25.70
CA TYR A 402 22.89 -17.44 -24.42
C TYR A 402 21.60 -17.22 -23.61
N PHE A 403 20.44 -17.46 -24.20
CA PHE A 403 19.19 -17.33 -23.46
C PHE A 403 19.07 -18.39 -22.35
N ILE A 404 18.63 -17.97 -21.18
CA ILE A 404 18.40 -18.83 -20.01
C ILE A 404 17.07 -19.56 -20.18
N SER A 405 17.01 -20.46 -21.15
CA SER A 405 15.82 -21.26 -21.49
C SER A 405 16.27 -22.67 -21.93
N ASP A 406 15.31 -23.60 -21.94
CA ASP A 406 15.59 -24.99 -22.34
C ASP A 406 16.09 -25.08 -23.79
N ASN A 407 15.65 -24.18 -24.66
CA ASN A 407 16.07 -24.09 -26.07
C ASN A 407 17.37 -23.26 -26.27
N GLY A 408 17.82 -22.53 -25.24
CA GLY A 408 19.04 -21.72 -25.26
C GLY A 408 20.23 -22.47 -24.69
N ILE A 409 20.47 -22.35 -23.37
CA ILE A 409 21.58 -23.01 -22.67
C ILE A 409 21.39 -24.55 -22.62
N GLY A 410 20.14 -25.01 -22.69
CA GLY A 410 19.77 -26.41 -22.50
C GLY A 410 19.54 -26.79 -21.02
N PRO A 411 19.00 -27.98 -20.74
CA PRO A 411 18.68 -28.42 -19.39
C PRO A 411 19.98 -28.61 -18.56
N ILE A 412 19.96 -28.08 -17.32
CA ILE A 412 21.04 -28.22 -16.34
C ILE A 412 20.59 -29.29 -15.34
N PHE A 413 21.37 -30.37 -15.18
CA PHE A 413 21.01 -31.54 -14.35
C PHE A 413 19.64 -32.17 -14.70
N GLY A 414 19.17 -32.03 -15.93
CA GLY A 414 17.84 -32.50 -16.35
C GLY A 414 16.68 -31.58 -15.96
N TYR A 415 16.95 -30.39 -15.42
CA TYR A 415 15.97 -29.39 -15.04
C TYR A 415 16.11 -28.11 -15.89
N SER A 416 15.04 -27.33 -15.97
CA SER A 416 15.06 -26.04 -16.65
C SER A 416 16.12 -25.10 -16.05
N PRO A 417 16.94 -24.40 -16.88
CA PRO A 417 17.95 -23.46 -16.42
C PRO A 417 17.39 -22.37 -15.52
N MET A 418 16.15 -21.91 -15.79
CA MET A 418 15.45 -20.91 -14.97
C MET A 418 15.13 -21.42 -13.58
N MET A 419 14.75 -22.71 -13.45
CA MET A 419 14.50 -23.32 -12.14
C MET A 419 15.78 -23.40 -11.32
N VAL A 420 16.88 -23.86 -11.95
CA VAL A 420 18.19 -23.95 -11.28
C VAL A 420 18.67 -22.56 -10.85
N LEU A 421 18.51 -21.56 -11.71
CA LEU A 421 18.86 -20.16 -11.41
C LEU A 421 18.06 -19.62 -10.22
N SER A 422 16.74 -19.86 -10.19
CA SER A 422 15.86 -19.41 -9.11
C SER A 422 16.27 -20.00 -7.77
N VAL A 423 16.57 -21.29 -7.73
CA VAL A 423 17.05 -21.97 -6.50
C VAL A 423 18.43 -21.47 -6.09
N ALA A 424 19.34 -21.26 -7.06
CA ALA A 424 20.69 -20.76 -6.79
C ALA A 424 20.67 -19.34 -6.18
N ILE A 425 19.86 -18.43 -6.74
CA ILE A 425 19.69 -17.07 -6.20
C ILE A 425 19.05 -17.13 -4.82
N GLY A 426 18.02 -17.97 -4.63
CA GLY A 426 17.40 -18.20 -3.33
C GLY A 426 18.38 -18.68 -2.28
N LEU A 427 19.23 -19.64 -2.64
CA LEU A 427 20.28 -20.14 -1.75
C LEU A 427 21.27 -19.03 -1.34
N VAL A 428 21.69 -18.19 -2.29
CA VAL A 428 22.56 -17.04 -2.00
C VAL A 428 21.87 -16.07 -1.02
N GLN A 429 20.58 -15.81 -1.21
CA GLN A 429 19.83 -14.94 -0.32
C GLN A 429 19.68 -15.52 1.09
N VAL A 430 19.40 -16.82 1.22
CA VAL A 430 19.33 -17.49 2.53
C VAL A 430 20.67 -17.45 3.24
N LEU A 431 21.77 -17.75 2.53
CA LEU A 431 23.12 -17.65 3.08
C LEU A 431 23.44 -16.21 3.53
N LEU A 432 23.05 -15.20 2.76
CA LEU A 432 23.20 -13.81 3.13
C LEU A 432 22.40 -13.49 4.42
N GLY A 433 21.16 -13.98 4.53
CA GLY A 433 20.36 -13.87 5.74
C GLY A 433 21.07 -14.45 6.97
N MET A 434 21.63 -15.67 6.83
CA MET A 434 22.39 -16.31 7.91
C MET A 434 23.66 -15.53 8.30
N VAL A 435 24.34 -14.92 7.33
CA VAL A 435 25.51 -14.04 7.61
C VAL A 435 25.07 -12.79 8.37
N LEU A 436 23.93 -12.18 8.02
CA LEU A 436 23.37 -11.04 8.76
C LEU A 436 22.97 -11.43 10.18
N LYS A 437 22.37 -12.60 10.37
CA LYS A 437 22.08 -13.16 11.70
C LYS A 437 23.35 -13.30 12.53
N ALA A 438 24.43 -13.84 11.94
CA ALA A 438 25.72 -13.95 12.62
C ALA A 438 26.29 -12.56 12.96
N ALA A 439 26.22 -11.59 12.04
CA ALA A 439 26.67 -10.23 12.27
C ALA A 439 25.89 -9.53 13.40
N LYS A 440 24.56 -9.71 13.45
CA LYS A 440 23.71 -9.25 14.56
C LYS A 440 24.13 -9.88 15.88
N ALA A 441 24.36 -11.19 15.92
CA ALA A 441 24.80 -11.89 17.11
C ALA A 441 26.19 -11.40 17.61
N ILE A 442 27.12 -11.14 16.68
CA ILE A 442 28.44 -10.57 17.02
C ILE A 442 28.30 -9.17 17.64
N LYS A 443 27.46 -8.32 17.03
CA LYS A 443 27.22 -6.94 17.48
C LYS A 443 26.63 -6.91 18.89
N ASN A 444 25.63 -7.76 19.18
CA ASN A 444 24.83 -7.68 20.41
C ASN A 444 25.38 -8.55 21.54
N TYR A 445 25.91 -9.75 21.23
CA TYR A 445 26.28 -10.76 22.23
C TYR A 445 27.74 -11.20 22.16
N GLY A 446 28.45 -10.80 21.10
CA GLY A 446 29.84 -11.17 20.89
C GLY A 446 30.05 -12.40 20.00
N PHE A 447 31.31 -12.61 19.56
CA PHE A 447 31.68 -13.59 18.55
C PHE A 447 31.30 -15.04 18.91
N ALA A 448 31.35 -15.42 20.19
CA ALA A 448 31.05 -16.77 20.64
C ALA A 448 29.60 -17.23 20.25
N TYR A 449 28.64 -16.30 20.27
CA TYR A 449 27.25 -16.59 19.92
C TYR A 449 27.01 -16.74 18.41
N ALA A 450 27.92 -16.24 17.60
CA ALA A 450 27.84 -16.35 16.14
C ALA A 450 28.43 -17.66 15.60
N ILE A 451 29.26 -18.39 16.39
CA ILE A 451 29.99 -19.58 15.92
C ILE A 451 29.02 -20.65 15.37
N GLY A 452 27.91 -20.90 16.06
CA GLY A 452 26.91 -21.88 15.61
C GLY A 452 26.34 -21.54 14.21
N THR A 453 25.93 -20.29 14.01
CA THR A 453 25.39 -19.80 12.71
C THR A 453 26.46 -19.77 11.63
N LEU A 454 27.68 -19.29 11.93
CA LEU A 454 28.79 -19.28 10.98
C LEU A 454 29.20 -20.70 10.57
N SER A 455 29.18 -21.67 11.50
CA SER A 455 29.44 -23.07 11.19
C SER A 455 28.43 -23.62 10.18
N TRP A 456 27.14 -23.27 10.29
CA TRP A 456 26.15 -23.63 9.28
C TRP A 456 26.45 -23.02 7.91
N VAL A 457 26.80 -21.75 7.85
CA VAL A 457 27.16 -21.09 6.59
C VAL A 457 28.37 -21.79 5.93
N VAL A 458 29.42 -22.08 6.70
CA VAL A 458 30.62 -22.77 6.20
C VAL A 458 30.28 -24.19 5.75
N ALA A 459 29.45 -24.93 6.49
CA ALA A 459 29.02 -26.28 6.11
C ALA A 459 28.25 -26.28 4.77
N ILE A 460 27.26 -25.39 4.62
CA ILE A 460 26.46 -25.30 3.41
C ILE A 460 27.30 -24.90 2.21
N VAL A 461 28.13 -23.86 2.35
CA VAL A 461 29.03 -23.40 1.26
C VAL A 461 30.00 -24.51 0.86
N SER A 462 30.61 -25.18 1.85
CA SER A 462 31.53 -26.29 1.59
C SER A 462 30.84 -27.48 0.87
N ALA A 463 29.60 -27.79 1.27
CA ALA A 463 28.81 -28.82 0.62
C ALA A 463 28.44 -28.45 -0.82
N ILE A 464 28.07 -27.20 -1.09
CA ILE A 464 27.74 -26.71 -2.44
C ILE A 464 28.98 -26.80 -3.34
N VAL A 465 30.14 -26.38 -2.85
CA VAL A 465 31.41 -26.45 -3.62
C VAL A 465 31.79 -27.90 -3.88
N LEU A 466 31.69 -28.78 -2.88
CA LEU A 466 32.08 -30.17 -2.95
C LEU A 466 31.21 -31.02 -3.90
N PHE A 467 29.88 -30.79 -3.88
CA PHE A 467 28.94 -31.57 -4.69
C PHE A 467 28.47 -30.84 -5.96
N GLY A 468 28.32 -29.51 -5.90
CA GLY A 468 27.82 -28.72 -7.02
C GLY A 468 28.82 -28.53 -8.15
N LEU A 469 30.10 -28.23 -7.86
CA LEU A 469 31.10 -28.03 -8.93
C LEU A 469 31.38 -29.31 -9.74
N PRO A 470 31.57 -30.51 -9.13
CA PRO A 470 31.73 -31.73 -9.91
C PRO A 470 30.51 -32.07 -10.75
N ALA A 471 29.32 -31.79 -10.24
CA ALA A 471 28.08 -31.97 -10.98
C ALA A 471 28.00 -31.05 -12.23
N CYS A 472 28.64 -29.87 -12.18
CA CYS A 472 28.80 -28.99 -13.35
C CYS A 472 29.98 -29.41 -14.29
N GLY A 473 30.63 -30.56 -14.05
CA GLY A 473 31.74 -31.04 -14.88
C GLY A 473 33.09 -30.41 -14.55
N VAL A 474 33.21 -29.69 -13.41
CA VAL A 474 34.49 -29.13 -12.96
C VAL A 474 35.17 -30.10 -12.01
N GLU A 475 36.31 -30.68 -12.40
CA GLU A 475 37.08 -31.56 -11.52
C GLU A 475 37.77 -30.74 -10.42
N LEU A 476 37.49 -31.10 -9.17
CA LEU A 476 38.12 -30.47 -8.01
C LEU A 476 39.48 -31.13 -7.73
N PRO A 477 40.54 -30.33 -7.49
CA PRO A 477 41.83 -30.87 -7.03
C PRO A 477 41.67 -31.66 -5.71
N MET A 478 42.34 -32.81 -5.59
CA MET A 478 42.25 -33.64 -4.37
C MET A 478 42.52 -32.85 -3.07
N VAL A 479 43.49 -31.94 -3.10
CA VAL A 479 43.83 -31.11 -1.95
C VAL A 479 42.63 -30.26 -1.52
N LEU A 480 41.88 -29.66 -2.46
CA LEU A 480 40.72 -28.85 -2.18
C LEU A 480 39.57 -29.70 -1.60
N GLN A 481 39.37 -30.93 -2.09
CA GLN A 481 38.37 -31.85 -1.53
C GLN A 481 38.68 -32.16 -0.07
N TYR A 482 39.93 -32.47 0.30
CA TYR A 482 40.30 -32.71 1.71
C TYR A 482 40.11 -31.48 2.59
N ILE A 483 40.40 -30.27 2.10
CA ILE A 483 40.16 -29.04 2.81
C ILE A 483 38.66 -28.86 3.06
N LEU A 484 37.82 -29.10 2.06
CA LEU A 484 36.37 -28.99 2.21
C LEU A 484 35.79 -30.01 3.21
N TYR A 485 36.28 -31.26 3.18
CA TYR A 485 35.90 -32.27 4.18
C TYR A 485 36.32 -31.85 5.59
N ALA A 486 37.52 -31.29 5.76
CA ALA A 486 37.99 -30.78 7.04
C ALA A 486 37.15 -29.61 7.52
N LEU A 487 36.74 -28.68 6.63
CA LEU A 487 35.86 -27.57 6.94
C LEU A 487 34.47 -28.04 7.38
N ILE A 488 33.88 -29.03 6.70
CA ILE A 488 32.61 -29.66 7.09
C ILE A 488 32.76 -30.29 8.47
N GLY A 489 33.83 -31.06 8.72
CA GLY A 489 34.09 -31.66 10.04
C GLY A 489 34.21 -30.61 11.17
N LEU A 490 34.95 -29.52 10.91
CA LEU A 490 35.07 -28.41 11.86
C LEU A 490 33.72 -27.71 12.11
N SER A 491 32.93 -27.53 11.05
CA SER A 491 31.59 -26.95 11.16
C SER A 491 30.65 -27.80 12.00
N VAL A 492 30.69 -29.12 11.86
CA VAL A 492 29.92 -30.04 12.69
C VAL A 492 30.28 -29.87 14.16
N LEU A 493 31.59 -29.78 14.48
CA LEU A 493 32.03 -29.50 15.86
C LEU A 493 31.47 -28.15 16.37
N GLY A 494 31.51 -27.10 15.54
CA GLY A 494 30.92 -25.80 15.89
C GLY A 494 29.44 -25.86 16.20
N ILE A 495 28.66 -26.58 15.38
CA ILE A 495 27.20 -26.74 15.54
C ILE A 495 26.86 -27.50 16.83
N PHE A 496 27.57 -28.58 17.15
CA PHE A 496 27.26 -29.40 18.29
C PHE A 496 27.81 -28.86 19.62
N PHE A 497 28.94 -28.14 19.60
CA PHE A 497 29.57 -27.65 20.82
C PHE A 497 29.30 -26.16 21.10
N TYR A 498 29.05 -25.32 20.10
CA TYR A 498 28.87 -23.88 20.27
C TYR A 498 27.46 -23.38 19.87
N ASN A 499 26.43 -24.25 19.97
CA ASN A 499 25.06 -23.85 19.65
C ASN A 499 24.54 -22.78 20.66
N ASN A 500 24.83 -22.95 21.96
CA ASN A 500 24.50 -21.97 23.01
C ASN A 500 25.65 -21.82 24.00
N PRO A 501 26.51 -20.79 23.85
CA PRO A 501 27.64 -20.57 24.74
C PRO A 501 27.26 -20.32 26.21
N ALA A 502 26.07 -19.74 26.47
CA ALA A 502 25.60 -19.47 27.84
C ALA A 502 25.41 -20.76 28.67
N SER A 503 25.16 -21.90 28.01
CA SER A 503 24.99 -23.19 28.70
C SER A 503 26.22 -23.67 29.42
N TYR A 504 27.42 -23.19 29.06
CA TYR A 504 28.70 -23.55 29.70
C TYR A 504 28.91 -22.98 31.10
N ARG A 505 28.00 -22.17 31.64
CA ARG A 505 27.99 -21.81 33.07
C ARG A 505 27.89 -23.04 33.98
N ARG A 506 27.39 -24.19 33.47
CA ARG A 506 27.39 -25.51 34.12
C ARG A 506 28.02 -26.53 33.15
N PRO A 507 29.32 -26.81 33.20
CA PRO A 507 30.05 -27.47 32.11
C PRO A 507 29.52 -28.84 31.70
N ALA A 508 29.21 -29.74 32.61
CA ALA A 508 28.74 -31.07 32.27
C ALA A 508 27.30 -31.08 31.68
N LEU A 509 26.37 -30.35 32.32
CA LEU A 509 25.01 -30.19 31.81
C LEU A 509 24.95 -29.31 30.55
N GLY A 510 25.85 -28.35 30.44
CA GLY A 510 25.98 -27.47 29.27
C GLY A 510 26.43 -28.21 28.02
N LEU A 511 27.36 -29.15 28.16
CA LEU A 511 27.79 -30.02 27.06
C LEU A 511 26.62 -30.87 26.52
N LEU A 512 25.88 -31.51 27.42
CA LEU A 512 24.74 -32.36 27.07
C LEU A 512 23.61 -31.53 26.41
N SER A 513 23.37 -30.33 26.97
CA SER A 513 22.40 -29.37 26.43
C SER A 513 22.79 -28.88 25.03
N ASN A 514 24.09 -28.58 24.79
CA ASN A 514 24.56 -28.17 23.47
C ASN A 514 24.52 -29.28 22.44
N ILE A 515 24.83 -30.52 22.81
CA ILE A 515 24.70 -31.68 21.90
C ILE A 515 23.22 -31.90 21.54
N GLY A 516 22.32 -31.90 22.52
CA GLY A 516 20.88 -32.00 22.26
C GLY A 516 20.32 -30.86 21.42
N GLY A 517 20.75 -29.62 21.74
CA GLY A 517 20.44 -28.44 20.95
C GLY A 517 21.00 -28.49 19.53
N GLY A 518 22.20 -29.03 19.34
CA GLY A 518 22.83 -29.26 18.04
C GLY A 518 22.06 -30.23 17.14
N VAL A 519 21.56 -31.36 17.71
CA VAL A 519 20.67 -32.29 16.99
C VAL A 519 19.39 -31.60 16.56
N TRP A 520 18.74 -30.86 17.48
CA TRP A 520 17.53 -30.11 17.16
C TRP A 520 17.78 -29.03 16.10
N SER A 521 18.88 -28.28 16.24
CA SER A 521 19.30 -27.26 15.26
C SER A 521 19.53 -27.87 13.87
N THR A 522 20.15 -29.07 13.82
CA THR A 522 20.38 -29.77 12.55
C THR A 522 19.08 -30.18 11.88
N TYR A 523 18.15 -30.75 12.62
CA TYR A 523 16.83 -31.10 12.10
C TYR A 523 16.07 -29.85 11.61
N SER A 524 16.02 -28.82 12.44
CA SER A 524 15.31 -27.58 12.13
C SER A 524 15.91 -26.85 10.92
N MET A 525 17.26 -26.81 10.82
CA MET A 525 17.96 -26.19 9.69
C MET A 525 17.75 -26.98 8.40
N ALA A 526 17.84 -28.31 8.43
CA ALA A 526 17.64 -29.14 7.25
C ALA A 526 16.22 -29.01 6.70
N THR A 527 15.21 -29.11 7.57
CA THR A 527 13.81 -28.95 7.17
C THR A 527 13.47 -27.54 6.75
N GLY A 528 13.99 -26.52 7.46
CA GLY A 528 13.82 -25.11 7.14
C GLY A 528 14.44 -24.74 5.79
N LEU A 529 15.71 -25.09 5.58
CA LEU A 529 16.41 -24.82 4.32
C LEU A 529 15.73 -25.49 3.12
N LEU A 530 15.28 -26.75 3.28
CA LEU A 530 14.55 -27.44 2.23
C LEU A 530 13.23 -26.74 1.90
N GLY A 531 12.46 -26.33 2.91
CA GLY A 531 11.24 -25.57 2.73
C GLY A 531 11.48 -24.20 2.06
N ASP A 532 12.50 -23.50 2.52
CA ASP A 532 12.88 -22.20 1.96
C ASP A 532 13.30 -22.33 0.49
N LEU A 533 14.17 -23.31 0.14
CA LEU A 533 14.59 -23.56 -1.25
C LEU A 533 13.43 -23.93 -2.16
N LEU A 534 12.50 -24.77 -1.70
CA LEU A 534 11.28 -25.10 -2.47
C LEU A 534 10.42 -23.84 -2.74
N SER A 535 10.40 -22.87 -1.81
CA SER A 535 9.68 -21.62 -2.01
C SER A 535 10.25 -20.77 -3.16
N TYR A 536 11.57 -20.88 -3.46
CA TYR A 536 12.18 -20.15 -4.59
C TYR A 536 11.86 -20.74 -5.96
N ILE A 537 11.45 -22.02 -6.04
CA ILE A 537 10.98 -22.61 -7.32
C ILE A 537 9.73 -21.86 -7.84
N ARG A 538 8.99 -21.21 -6.99
CA ARG A 538 7.85 -20.38 -7.37
C ARG A 538 8.20 -19.24 -8.32
N LEU A 539 9.39 -18.65 -8.21
CA LEU A 539 9.87 -17.60 -9.12
C LEU A 539 9.89 -18.10 -10.56
N PHE A 540 10.42 -19.31 -10.76
CA PHE A 540 10.42 -19.98 -12.06
C PHE A 540 9.01 -20.27 -12.55
N ALA A 541 8.17 -20.87 -11.69
CA ALA A 541 6.81 -21.26 -12.06
C ALA A 541 5.96 -20.06 -12.50
N LEU A 542 6.10 -18.92 -11.82
CA LEU A 542 5.32 -17.70 -12.12
C LEU A 542 5.84 -17.01 -13.39
N GLY A 543 7.17 -16.90 -13.57
CA GLY A 543 7.75 -16.35 -14.77
C GLY A 543 7.37 -17.16 -16.02
N LEU A 544 7.40 -18.50 -15.89
CA LEU A 544 6.96 -19.39 -16.96
C LEU A 544 5.48 -19.22 -17.27
N THR A 545 4.62 -19.17 -16.24
CA THR A 545 3.16 -19.04 -16.42
C THR A 545 2.80 -17.74 -17.14
N GLY A 546 3.43 -16.63 -16.80
CA GLY A 546 3.20 -15.33 -17.44
C GLY A 546 3.54 -15.37 -18.94
N GLY A 547 4.67 -15.95 -19.30
CA GLY A 547 5.10 -16.12 -20.70
C GLY A 547 4.17 -17.05 -21.49
N VAL A 548 3.82 -18.21 -20.92
CA VAL A 548 2.91 -19.17 -21.54
C VAL A 548 1.51 -18.56 -21.76
N LEU A 549 0.96 -17.87 -20.75
CA LEU A 549 -0.36 -17.25 -20.86
C LEU A 549 -0.38 -16.17 -21.96
N GLY A 550 0.64 -15.33 -22.05
CA GLY A 550 0.79 -14.35 -23.13
C GLY A 550 0.85 -15.03 -24.51
N GLY A 551 1.61 -16.13 -24.63
CA GLY A 551 1.71 -16.93 -25.84
C GLY A 551 0.36 -17.56 -26.27
N VAL A 552 -0.42 -18.07 -25.32
CA VAL A 552 -1.77 -18.60 -25.58
C VAL A 552 -2.69 -17.53 -26.15
N PHE A 553 -2.69 -16.31 -25.60
CA PHE A 553 -3.49 -15.22 -26.16
C PHE A 553 -3.01 -14.79 -27.55
N ASN A 554 -1.71 -14.84 -27.82
CA ASN A 554 -1.17 -14.59 -29.16
C ASN A 554 -1.66 -15.62 -30.18
N THR A 555 -1.58 -16.92 -29.87
CA THR A 555 -2.06 -17.98 -30.75
C THR A 555 -3.58 -17.92 -30.94
N LEU A 556 -4.33 -17.72 -29.87
CA LEU A 556 -5.79 -17.57 -29.92
C LEU A 556 -6.20 -16.40 -30.84
N ALA A 557 -5.54 -15.25 -30.69
CA ALA A 557 -5.85 -14.07 -31.51
C ALA A 557 -5.56 -14.31 -32.99
N LEU A 558 -4.44 -14.99 -33.31
CA LEU A 558 -4.06 -15.32 -34.68
C LEU A 558 -5.01 -16.38 -35.29
N ASP A 559 -5.34 -17.44 -34.54
CA ASP A 559 -6.17 -18.56 -35.03
C ASP A 559 -7.63 -18.14 -35.25
N MET A 560 -8.22 -17.42 -34.28
CA MET A 560 -9.62 -16.95 -34.40
C MET A 560 -9.79 -15.94 -35.54
N THR A 561 -8.75 -15.20 -35.88
CA THR A 561 -8.82 -14.19 -36.94
C THR A 561 -8.33 -14.71 -38.32
N SER A 562 -7.75 -15.92 -38.38
CA SER A 562 -7.14 -16.49 -39.60
C SER A 562 -8.13 -16.65 -40.75
N SER A 563 -9.38 -16.99 -40.44
CA SER A 563 -10.46 -17.20 -41.44
C SER A 563 -11.12 -15.91 -41.92
N MET A 564 -10.78 -14.74 -41.33
CA MET A 564 -11.42 -13.46 -41.66
C MET A 564 -10.75 -12.75 -42.84
N PRO A 565 -11.47 -11.99 -43.68
CA PRO A 565 -10.88 -11.13 -44.69
C PRO A 565 -9.88 -10.13 -44.08
N TRP A 566 -8.78 -9.88 -44.78
CA TRP A 566 -7.66 -9.08 -44.29
C TRP A 566 -8.05 -7.67 -43.80
N TYR A 567 -9.08 -7.03 -44.38
CA TYR A 567 -9.53 -5.68 -44.03
C TYR A 567 -10.40 -5.62 -42.75
N ILE A 568 -11.02 -6.73 -42.33
CA ILE A 568 -11.82 -6.82 -41.09
C ILE A 568 -11.02 -7.46 -39.97
N ARG A 569 -10.02 -8.27 -40.30
CA ARG A 569 -9.21 -9.07 -39.35
C ARG A 569 -8.58 -8.24 -38.24
N TRP A 570 -8.15 -7.01 -38.56
CA TRP A 570 -7.39 -6.18 -37.62
C TRP A 570 -8.16 -5.76 -36.36
N LEU A 571 -9.45 -5.51 -36.48
CA LEU A 571 -10.29 -5.05 -35.37
C LEU A 571 -10.41 -6.13 -34.26
N PRO A 572 -10.92 -7.36 -34.55
CA PRO A 572 -10.99 -8.41 -33.53
C PRO A 572 -9.60 -8.84 -33.04
N LEU A 573 -8.58 -8.86 -33.88
CA LEU A 573 -7.21 -9.17 -33.49
C LEU A 573 -6.72 -8.22 -32.41
N ILE A 574 -6.85 -6.91 -32.61
CA ILE A 574 -6.42 -5.89 -31.64
C ILE A 574 -7.22 -6.02 -30.35
N ILE A 575 -8.52 -6.24 -30.41
CA ILE A 575 -9.38 -6.39 -29.23
C ILE A 575 -8.95 -7.59 -28.41
N ILE A 576 -8.75 -8.76 -29.03
CA ILE A 576 -8.33 -9.99 -28.33
C ILE A 576 -6.95 -9.82 -27.70
N LEU A 577 -5.99 -9.24 -28.44
CA LEU A 577 -4.64 -8.99 -27.94
C LEU A 577 -4.65 -7.99 -26.78
N LEU A 578 -5.36 -6.85 -26.93
CA LEU A 578 -5.42 -5.84 -25.87
C LEU A 578 -6.05 -6.39 -24.60
N PHE A 579 -7.15 -7.12 -24.71
CA PHE A 579 -7.84 -7.74 -23.59
C PHE A 579 -6.99 -8.86 -22.96
N GLY A 580 -6.43 -9.77 -23.78
CA GLY A 580 -5.62 -10.88 -23.32
C GLY A 580 -4.34 -10.42 -22.64
N HIS A 581 -3.56 -9.53 -23.26
CA HIS A 581 -2.35 -8.97 -22.65
C HIS A 581 -2.66 -8.07 -21.46
N GLY A 582 -3.79 -7.35 -21.47
CA GLY A 582 -4.24 -6.55 -20.33
C GLY A 582 -4.47 -7.41 -19.08
N ILE A 583 -5.20 -8.51 -19.22
CA ILE A 583 -5.43 -9.47 -18.12
C ILE A 583 -4.12 -10.12 -17.67
N THR A 584 -3.33 -10.62 -18.63
CA THR A 584 -2.04 -11.27 -18.32
C THR A 584 -1.10 -10.32 -17.58
N PHE A 585 -1.00 -9.08 -18.04
CA PHE A 585 -0.18 -8.05 -17.40
C PHE A 585 -0.65 -7.75 -15.97
N ALA A 586 -1.98 -7.56 -15.77
CA ALA A 586 -2.53 -7.28 -14.45
C ALA A 586 -2.27 -8.43 -13.46
N LEU A 587 -2.54 -9.69 -13.85
CA LEU A 587 -2.29 -10.86 -13.02
C LEU A 587 -0.80 -11.06 -12.74
N SER A 588 0.05 -10.91 -13.76
CA SER A 588 1.50 -11.05 -13.60
C SER A 588 2.08 -9.94 -12.74
N MET A 589 1.57 -8.71 -12.84
CA MET A 589 2.02 -7.57 -12.01
C MET A 589 1.71 -7.79 -10.52
N ILE A 590 0.49 -8.25 -10.19
CA ILE A 590 0.11 -8.60 -8.81
C ILE A 590 1.01 -9.72 -8.30
N SER A 591 1.20 -10.78 -9.08
CA SER A 591 2.04 -11.92 -8.73
C SER A 591 3.50 -11.51 -8.52
N ALA A 592 4.04 -10.68 -9.43
CA ALA A 592 5.41 -10.18 -9.37
C ALA A 592 5.68 -9.26 -8.18
N PHE A 593 4.65 -8.67 -7.57
CA PHE A 593 4.79 -7.90 -6.34
C PHE A 593 4.63 -8.76 -5.09
N VAL A 594 3.57 -9.57 -5.01
CA VAL A 594 3.22 -10.35 -3.81
C VAL A 594 4.25 -11.44 -3.50
N HIS A 595 4.73 -12.17 -4.52
CA HIS A 595 5.62 -13.30 -4.26
C HIS A 595 7.04 -12.90 -3.84
N PRO A 596 7.71 -11.90 -4.43
CA PRO A 596 8.95 -11.36 -3.88
C PRO A 596 8.82 -10.79 -2.48
N MET A 597 7.68 -10.13 -2.16
CA MET A 597 7.42 -9.69 -0.79
C MET A 597 7.40 -10.86 0.18
N ARG A 598 6.70 -11.94 -0.17
CA ARG A 598 6.67 -13.14 0.67
C ARG A 598 8.06 -13.75 0.86
N LEU A 599 8.86 -13.90 -0.22
CA LEU A 599 10.22 -14.43 -0.12
C LEU A 599 11.12 -13.55 0.77
N THR A 600 10.91 -12.22 0.73
CA THR A 600 11.65 -11.31 1.59
C THR A 600 11.19 -11.41 3.05
N PHE A 601 9.88 -11.40 3.31
CA PHE A 601 9.35 -11.30 4.67
C PHE A 601 9.35 -12.64 5.41
N VAL A 602 9.10 -13.75 4.71
CA VAL A 602 9.01 -15.06 5.35
C VAL A 602 10.36 -15.78 5.31
N GLU A 603 11.00 -15.89 4.16
CA GLU A 603 12.21 -16.67 4.01
C GLU A 603 13.47 -15.87 4.42
N PHE A 604 13.65 -14.64 3.89
CA PHE A 604 14.87 -13.88 4.16
C PHE A 604 14.90 -13.31 5.58
N PHE A 605 13.83 -12.65 6.06
CA PHE A 605 13.81 -12.04 7.40
C PHE A 605 13.90 -13.09 8.50
N LYS A 606 13.27 -14.25 8.34
CA LYS A 606 13.42 -15.40 9.24
C LYS A 606 14.88 -15.84 9.34
N ASN A 607 15.57 -15.99 8.20
CA ASN A 607 16.97 -16.42 8.18
C ASN A 607 17.94 -15.32 8.64
N ALA A 608 17.58 -14.05 8.53
CA ALA A 608 18.31 -12.91 9.05
C ALA A 608 18.05 -12.63 10.54
N ASP A 609 17.11 -13.37 11.16
CA ASP A 609 16.68 -13.15 12.56
C ASP A 609 16.19 -11.71 12.80
N TYR A 610 15.42 -11.21 11.82
CA TYR A 610 14.85 -9.88 11.87
C TYR A 610 13.67 -9.86 12.85
N SER A 611 13.81 -9.07 13.93
CA SER A 611 12.80 -9.00 14.99
C SER A 611 11.66 -8.06 14.60
N GLY A 612 11.97 -6.93 13.99
CA GLY A 612 10.98 -5.90 13.68
C GLY A 612 10.39 -5.24 14.93
N GLY A 613 9.28 -4.53 14.74
CA GLY A 613 8.55 -3.90 15.85
C GLY A 613 9.20 -2.63 16.40
N GLY A 614 10.21 -2.06 15.72
CA GLY A 614 10.82 -0.80 16.10
C GLY A 614 9.85 0.38 15.95
N GLU A 615 9.93 1.34 16.86
CA GLU A 615 9.21 2.60 16.81
C GLU A 615 10.00 3.64 16.01
N GLU A 616 9.32 4.48 15.21
CA GLU A 616 9.98 5.51 14.43
C GLU A 616 10.42 6.67 15.34
N TYR A 617 11.66 7.13 15.15
CA TYR A 617 12.12 8.33 15.82
C TYR A 617 11.37 9.56 15.33
N ASP A 618 10.43 10.03 16.11
CA ASP A 618 9.67 11.27 15.89
C ASP A 618 10.04 12.28 17.00
N PRO A 619 10.98 13.21 16.75
CA PRO A 619 11.38 14.16 17.75
C PRO A 619 10.28 15.15 18.06
N PHE A 620 10.12 15.52 19.33
CA PHE A 620 9.24 16.56 19.83
C PHE A 620 9.63 17.92 19.26
N LYS A 621 8.88 18.40 18.27
CA LYS A 621 9.17 19.63 17.54
C LYS A 621 7.91 20.46 17.32
N LYS A 622 8.13 21.75 17.02
CA LYS A 622 7.07 22.73 16.75
C LYS A 622 6.42 22.55 15.39
#